data_8500a7f147869dedbcd6bf1009038f24
#
_entry.id   8500a7f147869dedbcd6bf1009038f24
#
_cell.length_a   1.000
_cell.length_b   1.000
_cell.length_c   1.000
_cell.angle_alpha   90.00
_cell.angle_beta   90.00
_cell.angle_gamma   90.00
#
_symmetry.space_group_name_H-M   'P 1'
#
loop_
_entity.id
_entity.type
_entity.pdbx_description
1 polymer ?
#
loop_
_entity_poly.entity_id
_entity_poly.type
_entity_poly.pdbx_seq_one_letter_code
_entity_poly.pdbx_strand_id
1 'polypeptide(L)'
;MDQSTPTKRILIVDDNSQAADVASELLSLYGYETAVAYNGVDGLQKAKEFHPDAILLDLGMPLMNGFQVAAALRAMPEFSNLALVAFTAWGDKGTRQRTHDIGFDQHITKPADVEEILRAIASACDMRAGFARKIA
;
A
#
# COMPACT_ATOMS: atom_id res chain seq x y z
N MET A 1 -15.87 -19.72 -15.40
CA MET A 1 -15.25 -18.41 -15.18
C MET A 1 -15.85 -17.74 -13.97
N ASP A 2 -15.03 -17.24 -13.12
CA ASP A 2 -15.50 -16.61 -11.88
C ASP A 2 -15.81 -15.14 -12.12
N GLN A 3 -17.05 -14.76 -11.88
CA GLN A 3 -17.53 -13.40 -12.03
C GLN A 3 -17.67 -12.68 -10.68
N SER A 4 -17.48 -13.40 -9.60
CA SER A 4 -17.83 -12.91 -8.27
C SER A 4 -16.74 -12.05 -7.62
N THR A 5 -15.48 -12.16 -8.09
CA THR A 5 -14.36 -11.47 -7.47
C THR A 5 -13.94 -10.28 -8.33
N PRO A 6 -14.22 -9.07 -7.91
CA PRO A 6 -13.75 -7.89 -8.64
C PRO A 6 -12.23 -7.80 -8.59
N THR A 7 -11.66 -7.17 -9.61
CA THR A 7 -10.22 -6.92 -9.68
C THR A 7 -9.81 -5.98 -8.54
N LYS A 8 -8.78 -6.37 -7.79
CA LYS A 8 -8.22 -5.53 -6.74
C LYS A 8 -7.44 -4.37 -7.34
N ARG A 9 -7.52 -3.23 -6.69
CA ARG A 9 -6.88 -1.99 -7.11
C ARG A 9 -5.74 -1.66 -6.16
N ILE A 10 -4.56 -1.45 -6.72
CA ILE A 10 -3.35 -1.17 -5.93
C ILE A 10 -2.79 0.18 -6.36
N LEU A 11 -2.61 1.06 -5.38
CA LEU A 11 -1.93 2.33 -5.59
C LEU A 11 -0.49 2.20 -5.13
N ILE A 12 0.45 2.62 -5.96
CA ILE A 12 1.87 2.62 -5.62
C ILE A 12 2.30 4.07 -5.40
N VAL A 13 2.84 4.38 -4.23
CA VAL A 13 3.30 5.73 -3.89
C VAL A 13 4.79 5.66 -3.56
N ASP A 14 5.61 6.26 -4.42
CA ASP A 14 7.07 6.20 -4.30
C ASP A 14 7.64 7.38 -5.09
N ASP A 15 8.54 8.15 -4.49
CA ASP A 15 9.15 9.30 -5.18
C ASP A 15 10.19 8.88 -6.22
N ASN A 16 10.63 7.63 -6.20
CA ASN A 16 11.42 7.07 -7.29
C ASN A 16 10.46 6.59 -8.38
N SER A 17 10.29 7.41 -9.41
CA SER A 17 9.31 7.13 -10.46
C SER A 17 9.58 5.83 -11.20
N GLN A 18 10.85 5.48 -11.43
CA GLN A 18 11.19 4.22 -12.09
C GLN A 18 10.75 3.03 -11.24
N ALA A 19 11.01 3.08 -9.95
CA ALA A 19 10.61 1.99 -9.04
C ALA A 19 9.09 1.87 -9.00
N ALA A 20 8.38 2.99 -8.91
CA ALA A 20 6.92 2.99 -8.89
C ALA A 20 6.35 2.41 -10.17
N ASP A 21 6.88 2.84 -11.32
CA ASP A 21 6.37 2.40 -12.62
C ASP A 21 6.63 0.91 -12.84
N VAL A 22 7.80 0.42 -12.44
CA VAL A 22 8.12 -1.01 -12.56
C VAL A 22 7.18 -1.83 -11.68
N ALA A 23 6.96 -1.41 -10.44
CA ALA A 23 6.04 -2.12 -9.54
C ALA A 23 4.63 -2.15 -10.13
N SER A 24 4.18 -1.03 -10.68
CA SER A 24 2.86 -0.94 -11.30
C SER A 24 2.71 -1.91 -12.47
N GLU A 25 3.72 -1.95 -13.35
CA GLU A 25 3.70 -2.85 -14.50
C GLU A 25 3.69 -4.30 -14.08
N LEU A 26 4.52 -4.66 -13.10
CA LEU A 26 4.56 -6.04 -12.59
C LEU A 26 3.23 -6.46 -12.00
N LEU A 27 2.64 -5.62 -11.16
CA LEU A 27 1.37 -5.95 -10.53
C LEU A 27 0.24 -6.04 -11.55
N SER A 28 0.27 -5.20 -12.58
CA SER A 28 -0.70 -5.29 -13.67
C SER A 28 -0.64 -6.63 -14.38
N LEU A 29 0.57 -7.17 -14.58
CA LEU A 29 0.74 -8.47 -15.21
C LEU A 29 0.11 -9.60 -14.40
N TYR A 30 -0.03 -9.41 -13.09
CA TYR A 30 -0.63 -10.41 -12.20
C TYR A 30 -2.12 -10.16 -11.95
N GLY A 31 -2.73 -9.26 -12.72
CA GLY A 31 -4.18 -9.11 -12.69
C GLY A 31 -4.70 -7.98 -11.82
N TYR A 32 -3.82 -7.17 -11.22
CA TYR A 32 -4.26 -6.02 -10.45
C TYR A 32 -4.50 -4.81 -11.34
N GLU A 33 -5.44 -3.99 -10.96
CA GLU A 33 -5.59 -2.66 -11.55
C GLU A 33 -4.71 -1.71 -10.74
N THR A 34 -3.84 -0.93 -11.39
CA THR A 34 -2.82 -0.13 -10.69
C THR A 34 -2.91 1.34 -11.03
N ALA A 35 -2.47 2.16 -10.09
CA ALA A 35 -2.23 3.59 -10.28
C ALA A 35 -0.96 3.95 -9.53
N VAL A 36 -0.32 5.04 -9.91
CA VAL A 36 0.93 5.49 -9.27
C VAL A 36 0.82 6.94 -8.86
N ALA A 37 1.55 7.29 -7.79
CA ALA A 37 1.78 8.67 -7.38
C ALA A 37 3.23 8.78 -6.95
N TYR A 38 3.85 9.92 -7.17
CA TYR A 38 5.28 10.08 -6.98
C TYR A 38 5.63 10.97 -5.78
N ASN A 39 4.64 11.29 -4.97
CA ASN A 39 4.86 12.00 -3.71
C ASN A 39 3.66 11.78 -2.79
N GLY A 40 3.80 12.17 -1.53
CA GLY A 40 2.77 11.91 -0.53
C GLY A 40 1.47 12.66 -0.77
N VAL A 41 1.55 13.91 -1.19
CA VAL A 41 0.35 14.73 -1.44
C VAL A 41 -0.46 14.15 -2.59
N ASP A 42 0.22 13.81 -3.69
CA ASP A 42 -0.43 13.19 -4.84
C ASP A 42 -0.95 11.80 -4.48
N GLY A 43 -0.26 11.09 -3.59
CA GLY A 43 -0.71 9.80 -3.09
C GLY A 43 -2.04 9.89 -2.38
N LEU A 44 -2.21 10.88 -1.52
CA LEU A 44 -3.49 11.10 -0.84
C LEU A 44 -4.59 11.47 -1.82
N GLN A 45 -4.29 12.34 -2.76
CA GLN A 45 -5.26 12.75 -3.78
C GLN A 45 -5.67 11.55 -4.64
N LYS A 46 -4.69 10.76 -5.08
CA LYS A 46 -4.95 9.59 -5.91
C LYS A 46 -5.76 8.53 -5.15
N ALA A 47 -5.51 8.37 -3.86
CA ALA A 47 -6.28 7.42 -3.05
C ALA A 47 -7.77 7.78 -3.06
N LYS A 48 -8.08 9.06 -2.95
CA LYS A 48 -9.47 9.53 -2.96
C LYS A 48 -10.14 9.32 -4.32
N GLU A 49 -9.39 9.43 -5.40
CA GLU A 49 -9.92 9.27 -6.76
C GLU A 49 -10.01 7.80 -7.17
N PHE A 50 -8.99 7.04 -6.85
CA PHE A 50 -8.82 5.67 -7.35
C PHE A 50 -9.50 4.63 -6.48
N HIS A 51 -9.70 4.91 -5.20
CA HIS A 51 -10.29 3.98 -4.23
C HIS A 51 -9.55 2.64 -4.22
N PRO A 52 -8.24 2.64 -3.88
CA PRO A 52 -7.47 1.41 -3.88
C PRO A 52 -7.90 0.45 -2.77
N ASP A 53 -7.69 -0.83 -3.01
CA ASP A 53 -7.85 -1.86 -1.98
C ASP A 53 -6.59 -1.95 -1.10
N ALA A 54 -5.44 -1.62 -1.69
CA ALA A 54 -4.18 -1.58 -0.96
C ALA A 54 -3.28 -0.50 -1.54
N ILE A 55 -2.39 0.02 -0.70
CA ILE A 55 -1.35 0.96 -1.13
C ILE A 55 0.01 0.35 -0.80
N LEU A 56 0.88 0.34 -1.80
CA LEU A 56 2.29 0.02 -1.64
C LEU A 56 3.01 1.36 -1.47
N LEU A 57 3.51 1.64 -0.27
CA LEU A 57 3.86 2.99 0.15
C LEU A 57 5.30 3.06 0.64
N ASP A 58 6.13 3.87 -0.04
CA ASP A 58 7.48 4.14 0.42
C ASP A 58 7.45 5.09 1.60
N LEU A 59 8.37 4.89 2.55
CA LEU A 59 8.45 5.69 3.75
C LEU A 59 9.32 6.94 3.58
N GLY A 60 10.37 6.85 2.78
CA GLY A 60 11.41 7.87 2.71
C GLY A 60 11.21 8.94 1.64
N MET A 61 10.04 9.49 1.54
CA MET A 61 9.76 10.54 0.54
C MET A 61 9.96 11.93 1.13
N PRO A 62 10.41 12.92 0.33
CA PRO A 62 10.56 14.28 0.81
C PRO A 62 9.21 14.96 1.03
N LEU A 63 9.19 15.99 1.85
CA LEU A 63 8.05 16.84 2.19
C LEU A 63 6.99 16.11 3.01
N MET A 64 6.31 15.11 2.42
CA MET A 64 5.37 14.28 3.13
C MET A 64 5.83 12.83 2.98
N ASN A 65 6.31 12.24 4.06
CA ASN A 65 6.83 10.87 4.04
C ASN A 65 5.68 9.85 4.18
N GLY A 66 6.04 8.57 4.02
CA GLY A 66 5.04 7.51 4.07
C GLY A 66 4.36 7.35 5.42
N PHE A 67 5.03 7.66 6.51
CA PHE A 67 4.40 7.63 7.83
C PHE A 67 3.28 8.67 7.92
N GLN A 68 3.53 9.86 7.38
CA GLN A 68 2.54 10.93 7.37
C GLN A 68 1.36 10.60 6.47
N VAL A 69 1.62 10.00 5.31
CA VAL A 69 0.54 9.55 4.40
C VAL A 69 -0.32 8.50 5.10
N ALA A 70 0.31 7.51 5.73
CA ALA A 70 -0.41 6.44 6.42
C ALA A 70 -1.26 7.00 7.56
N ALA A 71 -0.70 7.89 8.36
CA ALA A 71 -1.45 8.51 9.47
C ALA A 71 -2.66 9.28 8.96
N ALA A 72 -2.50 10.03 7.86
CA ALA A 72 -3.61 10.78 7.26
C ALA A 72 -4.72 9.85 6.77
N LEU A 73 -4.34 8.75 6.11
CA LEU A 73 -5.31 7.77 5.62
C LEU A 73 -6.05 7.09 6.76
N ARG A 74 -5.34 6.70 7.80
CA ARG A 74 -5.97 6.02 8.95
C ARG A 74 -6.91 6.94 9.72
N ALA A 75 -6.74 8.25 9.60
CA ALA A 75 -7.64 9.22 10.23
C ALA A 75 -8.95 9.41 9.44
N MET A 76 -9.03 8.90 8.20
CA MET A 76 -10.21 9.04 7.37
C MET A 76 -11.05 7.77 7.44
N PRO A 77 -12.31 7.86 7.91
CA PRO A 77 -13.15 6.66 8.03
C PRO A 77 -13.37 5.91 6.73
N GLU A 78 -13.37 6.61 5.60
CA GLU A 78 -13.55 5.98 4.29
C GLU A 78 -12.43 5.01 3.93
N PHE A 79 -11.27 5.12 4.58
CA PHE A 79 -10.13 4.25 4.33
C PHE A 79 -9.87 3.25 5.46
N SER A 80 -10.85 2.99 6.31
CA SER A 80 -10.68 2.05 7.42
C SER A 80 -10.36 0.63 6.95
N ASN A 81 -10.81 0.24 5.76
CA ASN A 81 -10.57 -1.10 5.21
C ASN A 81 -9.39 -1.14 4.23
N LEU A 82 -8.71 -0.02 4.04
CA LEU A 82 -7.59 0.07 3.12
C LEU A 82 -6.38 -0.67 3.70
N ALA A 83 -5.81 -1.59 2.92
CA ALA A 83 -4.58 -2.27 3.32
C ALA A 83 -3.38 -1.37 3.04
N LEU A 84 -2.48 -1.25 4.00
CA LEU A 84 -1.26 -0.46 3.86
C LEU A 84 -0.04 -1.37 3.96
N VAL A 85 0.79 -1.35 2.92
CA VAL A 85 2.02 -2.14 2.83
C VAL A 85 3.18 -1.16 2.71
N ALA A 86 4.06 -1.13 3.71
CA ALA A 86 5.28 -0.33 3.64
C ALA A 86 6.26 -1.04 2.70
N PHE A 87 6.82 -0.31 1.75
CA PHE A 87 7.78 -0.85 0.80
C PHE A 87 8.97 0.11 0.74
N THR A 88 10.00 -0.18 1.51
CA THR A 88 11.05 0.79 1.83
C THR A 88 12.42 0.14 1.94
N ALA A 89 13.47 0.94 1.77
CA ALA A 89 14.83 0.48 2.03
C ALA A 89 15.09 0.29 3.54
N TRP A 90 14.21 0.79 4.40
CA TRP A 90 14.40 0.77 5.85
C TRP A 90 13.73 -0.46 6.46
N GLY A 91 14.54 -1.47 6.80
CA GLY A 91 14.03 -2.72 7.38
C GLY A 91 14.45 -2.95 8.81
N ASP A 92 15.00 -1.94 9.49
CA ASP A 92 15.43 -2.08 10.87
C ASP A 92 14.25 -2.24 11.83
N LYS A 93 14.53 -2.78 13.00
CA LYS A 93 13.49 -3.13 13.98
C LYS A 93 12.67 -1.90 14.40
N GLY A 94 13.35 -0.77 14.61
CA GLY A 94 12.64 0.46 15.01
C GLY A 94 11.66 0.95 13.97
N THR A 95 12.06 0.92 12.69
CA THR A 95 11.18 1.32 11.59
C THR A 95 10.00 0.35 11.47
N ARG A 96 10.24 -0.96 11.60
CA ARG A 96 9.17 -1.94 11.53
C ARG A 96 8.16 -1.77 12.67
N GLN A 97 8.65 -1.45 13.87
CA GLN A 97 7.76 -1.18 14.99
C GLN A 97 6.93 0.08 14.74
N ARG A 98 7.55 1.11 14.18
CA ARG A 98 6.87 2.36 13.88
C ARG A 98 5.78 2.18 12.82
N THR A 99 6.05 1.41 11.77
CA THR A 99 5.02 1.13 10.75
C THR A 99 3.84 0.37 11.36
N HIS A 100 4.14 -0.61 12.19
CA HIS A 100 3.09 -1.37 12.87
C HIS A 100 2.23 -0.44 13.72
N ASP A 101 2.85 0.42 14.52
CA ASP A 101 2.14 1.31 15.46
C ASP A 101 1.25 2.33 14.73
N ILE A 102 1.68 2.78 13.56
CA ILE A 102 0.90 3.76 12.77
C ILE A 102 -0.28 3.10 12.08
N GLY A 103 -0.20 1.79 11.81
CA GLY A 103 -1.33 1.08 11.23
C GLY A 103 -1.04 0.46 9.86
N PHE A 104 0.24 0.23 9.53
CA PHE A 104 0.58 -0.58 8.36
C PHE A 104 0.27 -2.04 8.66
N ASP A 105 -0.17 -2.74 7.64
CA ASP A 105 -0.53 -4.16 7.75
C ASP A 105 0.63 -5.09 7.42
N GLN A 106 1.52 -4.65 6.54
CA GLN A 106 2.72 -5.40 6.16
C GLN A 106 3.87 -4.44 5.92
N HIS A 107 5.09 -4.97 5.99
CA HIS A 107 6.31 -4.20 5.78
C HIS A 107 7.28 -5.04 4.93
N ILE A 108 7.61 -4.54 3.76
CA ILE A 108 8.57 -5.19 2.86
C ILE A 108 9.80 -4.31 2.74
N THR A 109 10.98 -4.92 2.87
CA THR A 109 12.24 -4.20 2.70
C THR A 109 12.75 -4.37 1.27
N LYS A 110 13.11 -3.26 0.64
CA LYS A 110 13.73 -3.27 -0.69
C LYS A 110 15.18 -3.79 -0.60
N PRO A 111 15.63 -4.55 -1.60
CA PRO A 111 14.89 -5.04 -2.76
C PRO A 111 14.04 -6.25 -2.40
N ALA A 112 12.94 -6.44 -3.14
CA ALA A 112 12.06 -7.58 -2.93
C ALA A 112 11.64 -8.12 -4.29
N ASP A 113 11.45 -9.43 -4.39
CA ASP A 113 10.97 -10.03 -5.62
C ASP A 113 9.45 -9.89 -5.72
N VAL A 114 8.91 -10.15 -6.91
CA VAL A 114 7.49 -9.97 -7.16
C VAL A 114 6.64 -10.89 -6.29
N GLU A 115 7.10 -12.11 -6.03
CA GLU A 115 6.34 -13.04 -5.21
C GLU A 115 6.18 -12.54 -3.78
N GLU A 116 7.22 -11.95 -3.23
CA GLU A 116 7.18 -11.37 -1.90
C GLU A 116 6.19 -10.20 -1.84
N ILE A 117 6.19 -9.35 -2.87
CA ILE A 117 5.27 -8.23 -2.96
C ILE A 117 3.82 -8.74 -3.05
N LEU A 118 3.58 -9.73 -3.91
CA LEU A 118 2.24 -10.30 -4.09
C LEU A 118 1.72 -10.92 -2.79
N ARG A 119 2.56 -11.66 -2.07
CA ARG A 119 2.17 -12.26 -0.79
C ARG A 119 1.83 -11.20 0.24
N ALA A 120 2.63 -10.14 0.31
CA ALA A 120 2.39 -9.07 1.28
C ALA A 120 1.08 -8.34 0.99
N ILE A 121 0.79 -8.07 -0.28
CA ILE A 121 -0.47 -7.40 -0.66
C ILE A 121 -1.65 -8.30 -0.30
N ALA A 122 -1.60 -9.57 -0.66
CA ALA A 122 -2.69 -10.51 -0.36
C ALA A 122 -2.91 -10.63 1.15
N SER A 123 -1.83 -10.76 1.90
CA SER A 123 -1.90 -10.87 3.36
C SER A 123 -2.47 -9.61 3.99
N ALA A 124 -2.04 -8.43 3.52
CA ALA A 124 -2.53 -7.16 4.04
C ALA A 124 -4.04 -7.00 3.78
N CYS A 125 -4.48 -7.36 2.59
CA CYS A 125 -5.90 -7.30 2.24
C CYS A 125 -6.73 -8.25 3.12
N ASP A 126 -6.21 -9.47 3.37
CA ASP A 126 -6.87 -10.42 4.25
C ASP A 126 -6.97 -9.92 5.68
N MET A 127 -5.92 -9.30 6.18
CA MET A 127 -5.92 -8.71 7.52
C MET A 127 -7.00 -7.63 7.65
N ARG A 128 -7.13 -6.77 6.64
CA ARG A 128 -8.14 -5.70 6.66
C ARG A 128 -9.55 -6.26 6.52
N ALA A 129 -9.75 -7.29 5.73
CA ALA A 129 -11.05 -7.96 5.65
C ALA A 129 -11.44 -8.56 7.00
N GLY A 130 -10.49 -9.19 7.69
CA GLY A 130 -10.72 -9.73 9.04
C GLY A 130 -11.05 -8.63 10.05
N PHE A 131 -10.34 -7.51 10.00
CA PHE A 131 -10.60 -6.36 10.85
C PHE A 131 -12.01 -5.80 10.63
N ALA A 132 -12.39 -5.62 9.38
CA ALA A 132 -13.72 -5.11 9.03
C ALA A 132 -14.82 -6.02 9.58
N ARG A 133 -14.63 -7.34 9.48
CA ARG A 133 -15.61 -8.30 10.02
C ARG A 133 -15.74 -8.21 11.54
N LYS A 134 -14.64 -7.91 12.24
CA LYS A 134 -14.66 -7.83 13.70
C LYS A 134 -15.38 -6.60 14.22
N ILE A 135 -15.35 -5.51 13.48
CA ILE A 135 -15.93 -4.24 13.92
C ILE A 135 -17.31 -3.99 13.32
N ALA A 136 -17.76 -4.86 12.42
CA ALA A 136 -19.05 -4.69 11.73
C ALA A 136 -20.27 -5.03 12.65
#